data_6d524d872cf8f27261d27f8f3d0949c2
#
_entry.id   6d524d872cf8f27261d27f8f3d0949c2
#
_cell.length_a   1.000
_cell.length_b   1.000
_cell.length_c   1.000
_cell.angle_alpha   90.00
_cell.angle_beta   90.00
_cell.angle_gamma   90.00
#
_symmetry.space_group_name_H-M   'P 1'
#
loop_
_entity.id
_entity.type
_entity.pdbx_description
1 polymer ?
#
loop_
_entity_poly.entity_id
_entity_poly.type
_entity_poly.pdbx_seq_one_letter_code
_entity_poly.pdbx_strand_id
1 'polypeptide(L)'
;MLTELHIENLGVIERAALVLCGGLTALTGETGAGKTLLVEAIDLLVGGRADASMVRTGADEARIDGRIEVTTAGATEELVLTRVIPAVGRSRAYVNGRPATVSTLADITREVIDLHGQHAHQSLLSTATQRAALDEFGTIDLAPLQRARARLTELDAELATLGGDEKARAREIDLLRFQVAE
;
A
#
# COMPACT_ATOMS: atom_id res chain seq x y z
N MET A 1 -0.92 -12.93 2.70
CA MET A 1 -2.01 -13.58 1.94
C MET A 1 -3.35 -13.15 2.50
N LEU A 2 -4.42 -12.94 1.68
CA LEU A 2 -5.80 -12.74 2.17
C LEU A 2 -6.36 -14.11 2.59
N THR A 3 -6.76 -14.25 3.86
CA THR A 3 -7.24 -15.52 4.44
C THR A 3 -8.75 -15.53 4.66
N GLU A 4 -9.33 -14.36 4.97
CA GLU A 4 -10.79 -14.23 5.15
C GLU A 4 -11.28 -12.92 4.53
N LEU A 5 -12.50 -12.96 4.00
CA LEU A 5 -13.21 -11.79 3.50
C LEU A 5 -14.65 -11.82 3.99
N HIS A 6 -15.07 -10.80 4.70
CA HIS A 6 -16.45 -10.60 5.15
C HIS A 6 -17.00 -9.34 4.51
N ILE A 7 -18.21 -9.45 3.98
CA ILE A 7 -18.89 -8.36 3.29
C ILE A 7 -20.30 -8.22 3.87
N GLU A 8 -20.69 -7.00 4.19
CA GLU A 8 -22.04 -6.66 4.63
C GLU A 8 -22.57 -5.47 3.83
N ASN A 9 -23.80 -5.59 3.32
CA ASN A 9 -24.57 -4.54 2.65
C ASN A 9 -23.87 -3.88 1.45
N LEU A 10 -23.14 -4.65 0.64
CA LEU A 10 -22.47 -4.17 -0.57
C LEU A 10 -23.29 -4.55 -1.81
N GLY A 11 -23.89 -3.58 -2.50
CA GLY A 11 -24.68 -3.79 -3.70
C GLY A 11 -25.84 -4.77 -3.44
N VAL A 12 -25.83 -5.90 -4.15
CA VAL A 12 -26.83 -6.99 -3.96
C VAL A 12 -26.46 -7.95 -2.81
N ILE A 13 -25.26 -7.86 -2.28
CA ILE A 13 -24.79 -8.70 -1.19
C ILE A 13 -25.30 -8.13 0.13
N GLU A 14 -26.14 -8.90 0.83
CA GLU A 14 -26.54 -8.57 2.20
C GLU A 14 -25.46 -8.97 3.19
N ARG A 15 -25.02 -10.25 3.09
CA ARG A 15 -23.92 -10.78 3.88
C ARG A 15 -23.20 -11.89 3.10
N ALA A 16 -21.89 -11.84 3.07
CA ALA A 16 -21.05 -12.92 2.54
C ALA A 16 -19.81 -13.09 3.43
N ALA A 17 -19.39 -14.34 3.58
CA ALA A 17 -18.14 -14.67 4.25
C ALA A 17 -17.40 -15.72 3.41
N LEU A 18 -16.14 -15.44 3.11
CA LEU A 18 -15.26 -16.33 2.37
C LEU A 18 -14.02 -16.62 3.21
N VAL A 19 -13.67 -17.90 3.27
CA VAL A 19 -12.38 -18.35 3.80
C VAL A 19 -11.54 -18.78 2.61
N LEU A 20 -10.37 -18.21 2.48
CA LEU A 20 -9.44 -18.44 1.39
C LEU A 20 -8.23 -19.24 1.90
N CYS A 21 -7.86 -20.26 1.17
CA CYS A 21 -6.70 -21.08 1.48
C CYS A 21 -5.58 -20.81 0.47
N GLY A 22 -4.36 -21.23 0.79
CA GLY A 22 -3.26 -21.18 -0.16
C GLY A 22 -3.55 -22.04 -1.41
N GLY A 23 -3.05 -21.61 -2.57
CA GLY A 23 -3.28 -22.25 -3.86
C GLY A 23 -4.33 -21.53 -4.71
N LEU A 24 -5.06 -22.27 -5.56
CA LEU A 24 -6.07 -21.72 -6.47
C LEU A 24 -7.47 -21.85 -5.89
N THR A 25 -8.17 -20.72 -5.79
CA THR A 25 -9.61 -20.69 -5.47
C THR A 25 -10.39 -20.21 -6.70
N ALA A 26 -11.35 -21.00 -7.19
CA ALA A 26 -12.20 -20.62 -8.31
C ALA A 26 -13.60 -20.22 -7.81
N LEU A 27 -14.04 -19.00 -8.17
CA LEU A 27 -15.39 -18.50 -7.92
C LEU A 27 -16.24 -18.69 -9.17
N THR A 28 -17.22 -19.57 -9.11
CA THR A 28 -18.14 -19.85 -10.21
C THR A 28 -19.55 -19.37 -9.89
N GLY A 29 -20.36 -19.12 -10.89
CA GLY A 29 -21.75 -18.70 -10.76
C GLY A 29 -22.24 -17.93 -11.99
N GLU A 30 -23.54 -17.67 -12.06
CA GLU A 30 -24.15 -16.92 -13.15
C GLU A 30 -23.72 -15.44 -13.17
N THR A 31 -23.86 -14.79 -14.34
CA THR A 31 -23.64 -13.36 -14.48
C THR A 31 -24.63 -12.57 -13.62
N GLY A 32 -24.17 -11.60 -12.84
CA GLY A 32 -25.02 -10.83 -11.91
C GLY A 32 -25.12 -11.42 -10.49
N ALA A 33 -24.59 -12.64 -10.23
CA ALA A 33 -24.64 -13.29 -8.93
C ALA A 33 -23.66 -12.71 -7.88
N GLY A 34 -23.15 -11.49 -8.07
CA GLY A 34 -22.30 -10.82 -7.09
C GLY A 34 -20.79 -11.13 -7.20
N LYS A 35 -20.33 -11.95 -8.19
CA LYS A 35 -18.90 -12.23 -8.34
C LYS A 35 -18.04 -10.98 -8.51
N THR A 36 -18.51 -10.03 -9.33
CA THR A 36 -17.82 -8.74 -9.52
C THR A 36 -17.76 -7.95 -8.22
N LEU A 37 -18.81 -7.98 -7.40
CA LEU A 37 -18.83 -7.31 -6.10
C LEU A 37 -17.82 -7.89 -5.10
N LEU A 38 -17.48 -9.18 -5.21
CA LEU A 38 -16.42 -9.79 -4.39
C LEU A 38 -15.04 -9.18 -4.76
N VAL A 39 -14.79 -9.01 -6.06
CA VAL A 39 -13.55 -8.37 -6.53
C VAL A 39 -13.53 -6.89 -6.13
N GLU A 40 -14.67 -6.18 -6.27
CA GLU A 40 -14.81 -4.80 -5.81
C GLU A 40 -14.61 -4.66 -4.30
N ALA A 41 -15.08 -5.62 -3.50
CA ALA A 41 -14.84 -5.63 -2.07
C ALA A 41 -13.34 -5.74 -1.75
N ILE A 42 -12.60 -6.56 -2.47
CA ILE A 42 -11.15 -6.65 -2.32
C ILE A 42 -10.49 -5.35 -2.78
N ASP A 43 -10.92 -4.76 -3.91
CA ASP A 43 -10.43 -3.45 -4.38
C ASP A 43 -10.61 -2.36 -3.33
N LEU A 44 -11.76 -2.32 -2.66
CA LEU A 44 -12.03 -1.38 -1.57
C LEU A 44 -11.10 -1.58 -0.37
N LEU A 45 -10.73 -2.82 -0.04
CA LEU A 45 -9.76 -3.13 1.01
C LEU A 45 -8.33 -2.70 0.66
N VAL A 46 -7.95 -2.83 -0.61
CA VAL A 46 -6.61 -2.40 -1.06
C VAL A 46 -6.50 -0.89 -1.34
N GLY A 47 -7.54 -0.13 -1.01
CA GLY A 47 -7.52 1.33 -1.10
C GLY A 47 -8.29 1.89 -2.30
N GLY A 48 -9.06 1.09 -3.00
CA GLY A 48 -9.91 1.50 -4.12
C GLY A 48 -10.91 2.60 -3.75
N ARG A 49 -11.43 3.27 -4.77
CA ARG A 49 -12.38 4.37 -4.61
C ARG A 49 -13.74 3.84 -4.16
N ALA A 50 -14.23 4.35 -3.03
CA ALA A 50 -15.56 4.04 -2.53
C ALA A 50 -16.58 5.08 -3.02
N ASP A 51 -17.77 4.60 -3.37
CA ASP A 51 -18.93 5.42 -3.73
C ASP A 51 -20.15 5.00 -2.91
N ALA A 52 -20.98 5.96 -2.48
CA ALA A 52 -22.17 5.69 -1.69
C ALA A 52 -23.21 4.82 -2.44
N SER A 53 -23.19 4.82 -3.79
CA SER A 53 -24.04 3.95 -4.61
C SER A 53 -23.71 2.45 -4.47
N MET A 54 -22.55 2.12 -3.92
CA MET A 54 -22.17 0.74 -3.60
C MET A 54 -22.90 0.18 -2.39
N VAL A 55 -23.48 1.04 -1.55
CA VAL A 55 -24.24 0.62 -0.36
C VAL A 55 -25.57 0.00 -0.80
N ARG A 56 -25.92 -1.15 -0.22
CA ARG A 56 -27.17 -1.84 -0.47
C ARG A 56 -28.35 -0.92 -0.20
N THR A 57 -29.33 -0.91 -1.09
CA THR A 57 -30.56 -0.12 -0.93
C THR A 57 -31.25 -0.46 0.39
N GLY A 58 -31.48 0.58 1.20
CA GLY A 58 -32.11 0.44 2.53
C GLY A 58 -31.14 0.18 3.68
N ALA A 59 -29.83 0.08 3.42
CA ALA A 59 -28.81 -0.02 4.45
C ALA A 59 -28.17 1.36 4.71
N ASP A 60 -27.72 1.60 5.93
CA ASP A 60 -27.04 2.84 6.34
C ASP A 60 -25.58 2.85 5.91
N GLU A 61 -24.94 1.69 5.85
CA GLU A 61 -23.54 1.56 5.43
C GLU A 61 -23.25 0.16 4.85
N ALA A 62 -22.25 0.08 4.00
CA ALA A 62 -21.59 -1.15 3.61
C ALA A 62 -20.31 -1.33 4.41
N ARG A 63 -20.01 -2.59 4.79
CA ARG A 63 -18.81 -2.94 5.55
C ARG A 63 -18.08 -4.10 4.89
N ILE A 64 -16.78 -3.94 4.76
CA ILE A 64 -15.89 -4.98 4.24
C ILE A 64 -14.77 -5.18 5.27
N ASP A 65 -14.61 -6.40 5.75
CA ASP A 65 -13.50 -6.79 6.61
C ASP A 65 -12.67 -7.84 5.89
N GLY A 66 -11.37 -7.67 5.85
CA GLY A 66 -10.40 -8.62 5.30
C GLY A 66 -9.35 -8.97 6.33
N ARG A 67 -9.08 -10.27 6.52
CA ARG A 67 -7.97 -10.77 7.32
C ARG A 67 -6.84 -11.11 6.38
N ILE A 68 -5.67 -10.53 6.62
CA ILE A 68 -4.47 -10.76 5.83
C ILE A 68 -3.32 -11.23 6.69
N GLU A 69 -2.51 -12.12 6.15
CA GLU A 69 -1.21 -12.49 6.69
C GLU A 69 -0.11 -11.76 5.92
N VAL A 70 0.72 -11.01 6.65
CA VAL A 70 1.88 -10.30 6.12
C VAL A 70 3.13 -10.91 6.69
N THR A 71 4.06 -11.34 5.84
CA THR A 71 5.34 -11.90 6.28
C THR A 71 6.43 -10.86 6.05
N THR A 72 7.02 -10.35 7.12
CA THR A 72 8.13 -9.39 7.07
C THR A 72 9.32 -9.93 7.83
N ALA A 73 10.47 -10.01 7.18
CA ALA A 73 11.72 -10.51 7.77
C ALA A 73 11.60 -11.90 8.43
N GLY A 74 10.73 -12.78 7.91
CA GLY A 74 10.53 -14.13 8.43
C GLY A 74 9.53 -14.25 9.60
N ALA A 75 8.95 -13.15 10.07
CA ALA A 75 7.83 -13.15 11.00
C ALA A 75 6.51 -12.95 10.24
N THR A 76 5.51 -13.77 10.53
CA THR A 76 4.15 -13.62 9.97
C THR A 76 3.28 -12.92 11.00
N GLU A 77 2.68 -11.81 10.60
CA GLU A 77 1.73 -11.04 11.39
C GLU A 77 0.36 -11.10 10.72
N GLU A 78 -0.69 -11.26 11.53
CA GLU A 78 -2.05 -11.22 11.08
C GLU A 78 -2.63 -9.81 11.30
N LEU A 79 -3.22 -9.24 10.25
CA LEU A 79 -3.86 -7.94 10.29
C LEU A 79 -5.31 -8.04 9.84
N VAL A 80 -6.19 -7.32 10.51
CA VAL A 80 -7.59 -7.13 10.11
C VAL A 80 -7.75 -5.75 9.51
N LEU A 81 -8.08 -5.70 8.23
CA LEU A 81 -8.39 -4.47 7.49
C LEU A 81 -9.90 -4.31 7.41
N THR A 82 -10.40 -3.11 7.67
CA THR A 82 -11.82 -2.80 7.57
C THR A 82 -12.03 -1.58 6.70
N ARG A 83 -12.98 -1.67 5.79
CA ARG A 83 -13.51 -0.56 5.02
C ARG A 83 -14.99 -0.37 5.30
N VAL A 84 -15.39 0.85 5.68
CA VAL A 84 -16.80 1.22 5.91
C VAL A 84 -17.18 2.33 4.94
N ILE A 85 -18.27 2.11 4.22
CA ILE A 85 -18.82 3.05 3.24
C ILE A 85 -20.21 3.43 3.70
N PRO A 86 -20.41 4.62 4.28
CA PRO A 86 -21.76 5.06 4.67
C PRO A 86 -22.56 5.49 3.44
N ALA A 87 -23.88 5.31 3.49
CA ALA A 87 -24.80 5.82 2.47
C ALA A 87 -24.73 7.36 2.36
N VAL A 88 -24.37 8.04 3.47
CA VAL A 88 -24.17 9.50 3.51
C VAL A 88 -22.88 9.81 4.25
N GLY A 89 -21.97 10.55 3.60
CA GLY A 89 -20.71 10.96 4.22
C GLY A 89 -19.46 10.35 3.58
N ARG A 90 -18.36 10.36 4.32
CA ARG A 90 -17.06 9.87 3.83
C ARG A 90 -16.80 8.44 4.29
N SER A 91 -16.23 7.64 3.41
CA SER A 91 -15.77 6.30 3.76
C SER A 91 -14.65 6.34 4.81
N ARG A 92 -14.62 5.31 5.64
CA ARG A 92 -13.68 5.14 6.76
C ARG A 92 -12.88 3.86 6.59
N ALA A 93 -11.65 3.87 7.09
CA ALA A 93 -10.77 2.71 7.06
C ALA A 93 -10.22 2.43 8.45
N TYR A 94 -9.94 1.15 8.74
CA TYR A 94 -9.38 0.72 10.01
C TYR A 94 -8.38 -0.41 9.79
N VAL A 95 -7.36 -0.46 10.64
CA VAL A 95 -6.38 -1.57 10.74
C VAL A 95 -6.40 -2.05 12.20
N ASN A 96 -6.70 -3.32 12.41
CA ASN A 96 -6.86 -3.93 13.75
C ASN A 96 -7.81 -3.11 14.65
N GLY A 97 -8.92 -2.63 14.07
CA GLY A 97 -9.92 -1.82 14.77
C GLY A 97 -9.53 -0.36 15.05
N ARG A 98 -8.31 0.07 14.71
CA ARG A 98 -7.85 1.46 14.87
C ARG A 98 -8.12 2.26 13.60
N PRO A 99 -8.59 3.51 13.68
CA PRO A 99 -8.78 4.36 12.52
C PRO A 99 -7.49 4.50 11.71
N ALA A 100 -7.61 4.36 10.39
CA ALA A 100 -6.51 4.46 9.45
C ALA A 100 -6.94 5.27 8.22
N THR A 101 -5.98 5.65 7.38
CA THR A 101 -6.27 6.27 6.09
C THR A 101 -6.43 5.21 5.00
N VAL A 102 -7.06 5.58 3.90
CA VAL A 102 -7.16 4.71 2.72
C VAL A 102 -5.79 4.41 2.13
N SER A 103 -4.88 5.39 2.16
CA SER A 103 -3.49 5.19 1.73
C SER A 103 -2.77 4.19 2.63
N THR A 104 -3.04 4.16 3.93
CA THR A 104 -2.48 3.15 4.84
C THR A 104 -2.89 1.74 4.44
N LEU A 105 -4.19 1.53 4.06
CA LEU A 105 -4.64 0.24 3.54
C LEU A 105 -3.88 -0.13 2.26
N ALA A 106 -3.77 0.80 1.30
CA ALA A 106 -3.05 0.57 0.05
C ALA A 106 -1.56 0.23 0.27
N ASP A 107 -0.90 0.90 1.21
CA ASP A 107 0.51 0.64 1.52
C ASP A 107 0.72 -0.75 2.15
N ILE A 108 -0.15 -1.15 3.07
CA ILE A 108 -0.09 -2.48 3.71
C ILE A 108 -0.37 -3.60 2.70
N THR A 109 -1.33 -3.40 1.79
CA THR A 109 -1.79 -4.45 0.87
C THR A 109 -0.97 -4.56 -0.40
N ARG A 110 -0.18 -3.54 -0.76
CA ARG A 110 0.58 -3.46 -2.02
C ARG A 110 1.45 -4.68 -2.30
N GLU A 111 2.05 -5.27 -1.27
CA GLU A 111 2.95 -6.43 -1.39
C GLU A 111 2.24 -7.76 -1.17
N VAL A 112 0.96 -7.73 -0.74
CA VAL A 112 0.22 -8.91 -0.31
C VAL A 112 -0.89 -9.28 -1.29
N ILE A 113 -1.53 -8.27 -1.92
CA ILE A 113 -2.68 -8.44 -2.80
C ILE A 113 -2.42 -7.72 -4.11
N ASP A 114 -2.49 -8.44 -5.21
CA ASP A 114 -2.48 -7.89 -6.57
C ASP A 114 -3.78 -8.25 -7.28
N LEU A 115 -4.45 -7.25 -7.85
CA LEU A 115 -5.71 -7.39 -8.56
C LEU A 115 -5.50 -7.24 -10.06
N HIS A 116 -5.83 -8.27 -10.82
CA HIS A 116 -5.80 -8.26 -12.27
C HIS A 116 -7.22 -8.23 -12.85
N GLY A 117 -7.64 -7.12 -13.44
CA GLY A 117 -8.99 -6.96 -13.99
C GLY A 117 -9.19 -5.64 -14.71
N GLN A 118 -10.43 -5.30 -15.05
CA GLN A 118 -10.80 -4.08 -15.79
C GLN A 118 -10.44 -2.76 -15.06
N HIS A 119 -10.21 -2.82 -13.74
CA HIS A 119 -9.82 -1.71 -12.89
C HIS A 119 -8.47 -1.96 -12.19
N ALA A 120 -7.67 -2.87 -12.74
CA ALA A 120 -6.43 -3.34 -12.11
C ALA A 120 -5.46 -2.19 -11.82
N HIS A 121 -5.08 -2.08 -10.57
CA HIS A 121 -3.83 -1.44 -10.18
C HIS A 121 -2.69 -2.31 -10.73
N GLN A 122 -2.23 -1.98 -11.93
CA GLN A 122 -1.18 -2.73 -12.60
C GLN A 122 0.16 -2.42 -11.92
N SER A 123 0.45 -3.11 -10.83
CA SER A 123 1.75 -3.02 -10.13
C SER A 123 2.91 -3.23 -11.10
N LEU A 124 2.74 -4.15 -12.06
CA LEU A 124 3.71 -4.44 -13.12
C LEU A 124 3.92 -3.31 -14.15
N LEU A 125 3.09 -2.25 -14.17
CA LEU A 125 3.37 -1.08 -15.04
C LEU A 125 4.46 -0.17 -14.47
N SER A 126 4.77 -0.29 -13.18
CA SER A 126 5.88 0.44 -12.59
C SER A 126 7.21 -0.15 -13.05
N THR A 127 8.09 0.69 -13.62
CA THR A 127 9.46 0.26 -13.99
C THR A 127 10.26 -0.25 -12.79
N ALA A 128 9.96 0.24 -11.59
CA ALA A 128 10.58 -0.22 -10.35
C ALA A 128 10.16 -1.67 -10.03
N THR A 129 8.85 -1.97 -10.15
CA THR A 129 8.32 -3.33 -9.91
C THR A 129 8.81 -4.31 -10.97
N GLN A 130 8.86 -3.89 -12.26
CA GLN A 130 9.42 -4.71 -13.33
C GLN A 130 10.88 -5.08 -13.07
N ARG A 131 11.68 -4.10 -12.61
CA ARG A 131 13.08 -4.34 -12.26
C ARG A 131 13.18 -5.28 -11.06
N ALA A 132 12.41 -5.05 -10.00
CA ALA A 132 12.42 -5.92 -8.82
C ALA A 132 12.07 -7.36 -9.18
N ALA A 133 11.04 -7.58 -10.00
CA ALA A 133 10.65 -8.91 -10.46
C ALA A 133 11.75 -9.57 -11.32
N LEU A 134 12.45 -8.79 -12.17
CA LEU A 134 13.55 -9.29 -12.97
C LEU A 134 14.77 -9.65 -12.11
N ASP A 135 15.09 -8.80 -11.12
CA ASP A 135 16.19 -9.04 -10.19
C ASP A 135 15.92 -10.28 -9.33
N GLU A 136 14.67 -10.47 -8.87
CA GLU A 136 14.24 -11.65 -8.13
C GLU A 136 14.30 -12.92 -8.98
N PHE A 137 13.78 -12.88 -10.21
CA PHE A 137 13.85 -13.99 -11.16
C PHE A 137 15.31 -14.38 -11.48
N GLY A 138 16.18 -13.36 -11.61
CA GLY A 138 17.61 -13.55 -11.84
C GLY A 138 18.38 -13.95 -10.58
N THR A 139 17.74 -14.01 -9.41
CA THR A 139 18.40 -14.25 -8.11
C THR A 139 19.58 -13.32 -7.88
N ILE A 140 19.42 -12.03 -8.26
CA ILE A 140 20.48 -11.03 -8.16
C ILE A 140 20.61 -10.56 -6.71
N ASP A 141 21.82 -10.71 -6.13
CA ASP A 141 22.11 -10.14 -4.81
C ASP A 141 22.27 -8.62 -4.89
N LEU A 142 21.25 -7.89 -4.43
CA LEU A 142 21.25 -6.43 -4.39
C LEU A 142 21.91 -5.83 -3.15
N ALA A 143 22.29 -6.65 -2.15
CA ALA A 143 22.85 -6.15 -0.89
C ALA A 143 24.12 -5.31 -1.07
N PRO A 144 25.07 -5.64 -1.97
CA PRO A 144 26.23 -4.78 -2.22
C PRO A 144 25.86 -3.40 -2.75
N LEU A 145 24.88 -3.35 -3.68
CA LEU A 145 24.38 -2.09 -4.26
C LEU A 145 23.66 -1.22 -3.21
N GLN A 146 22.84 -1.84 -2.37
CA GLN A 146 22.12 -1.14 -1.28
C GLN A 146 23.11 -0.53 -0.29
N ARG A 147 24.14 -1.28 0.13
CA ARG A 147 25.22 -0.77 1.00
C ARG A 147 25.96 0.40 0.38
N ALA A 148 26.31 0.30 -0.91
CA ALA A 148 27.00 1.39 -1.61
C ALA A 148 26.14 2.66 -1.69
N ARG A 149 24.83 2.53 -1.96
CA ARG A 149 23.89 3.64 -1.99
C ARG A 149 23.70 4.29 -0.61
N ALA A 150 23.56 3.48 0.44
CA ALA A 150 23.48 3.98 1.81
C ALA A 150 24.73 4.80 2.16
N ARG A 151 25.92 4.29 1.84
CA ARG A 151 27.16 5.00 2.09
C ARG A 151 27.28 6.31 1.29
N LEU A 152 26.82 6.34 0.05
CA LEU A 152 26.73 7.57 -0.74
C LEU A 152 25.84 8.62 -0.07
N THR A 153 24.64 8.20 0.37
CA THR A 153 23.71 9.12 1.08
C THR A 153 24.31 9.67 2.37
N GLU A 154 25.04 8.86 3.14
CA GLU A 154 25.75 9.31 4.33
C GLU A 154 26.82 10.35 3.98
N LEU A 155 27.65 10.09 2.96
CA LEU A 155 28.69 11.00 2.54
C LEU A 155 28.13 12.33 2.00
N ASP A 156 27.04 12.29 1.25
CA ASP A 156 26.35 13.49 0.77
C ASP A 156 25.80 14.31 1.93
N ALA A 157 25.24 13.67 2.97
CA ALA A 157 24.79 14.34 4.18
C ALA A 157 25.95 14.97 4.96
N GLU A 158 27.08 14.27 5.11
CA GLU A 158 28.30 14.80 5.72
C GLU A 158 28.81 16.01 4.94
N LEU A 159 28.87 15.93 3.61
CA LEU A 159 29.26 17.07 2.75
C LEU A 159 28.33 18.26 2.90
N ALA A 160 27.02 18.04 3.00
CA ALA A 160 26.05 19.12 3.24
C ALA A 160 26.27 19.82 4.58
N THR A 161 26.64 19.09 5.64
CA THR A 161 26.94 19.68 6.96
C THR A 161 28.25 20.47 6.97
N LEU A 162 29.20 20.11 6.11
CA LEU A 162 30.50 20.82 5.96
C LEU A 162 30.41 22.12 5.14
N GLY A 163 29.19 22.55 4.76
CA GLY A 163 28.94 23.77 4.01
C GLY A 163 29.24 23.57 2.52
N GLY A 164 28.35 22.89 1.84
CA GLY A 164 28.49 22.40 0.45
C GLY A 164 28.52 23.43 -0.68
N ASP A 165 28.60 24.73 -0.43
CA ASP A 165 28.81 25.74 -1.46
C ASP A 165 30.20 26.40 -1.27
N GLU A 166 31.11 26.07 -2.20
CA GLU A 166 32.45 26.66 -2.25
C GLU A 166 32.43 28.19 -2.19
N LYS A 167 31.43 28.83 -2.79
CA LYS A 167 31.27 30.29 -2.79
C LYS A 167 30.83 30.83 -1.40
N ALA A 168 29.98 30.08 -0.67
CA ALA A 168 29.60 30.45 0.69
C ALA A 168 30.81 30.34 1.62
N ARG A 169 31.59 29.27 1.51
CA ARG A 169 32.80 29.06 2.29
C ARG A 169 33.88 30.10 2.00
N ALA A 170 34.07 30.44 0.72
CA ALA A 170 35.02 31.50 0.35
C ALA A 170 34.63 32.86 0.95
N ARG A 171 33.34 33.23 0.94
CA ARG A 171 32.83 34.46 1.55
C ARG A 171 33.02 34.48 3.07
N GLU A 172 32.78 33.37 3.74
CA GLU A 172 32.96 33.24 5.18
C GLU A 172 34.44 33.33 5.58
N ILE A 173 35.33 32.71 4.82
CA ILE A 173 36.79 32.82 5.00
C ILE A 173 37.25 34.25 4.81
N ASP A 174 36.76 34.96 3.81
CA ASP A 174 37.14 36.37 3.55
C ASP A 174 36.61 37.29 4.66
N LEU A 175 35.39 37.05 5.16
CA LEU A 175 34.80 37.76 6.29
C LEU A 175 35.62 37.58 7.56
N LEU A 176 35.97 36.32 7.88
CA LEU A 176 36.78 36.01 9.06
C LEU A 176 38.20 36.57 8.96
N ARG A 177 38.80 36.59 7.78
CA ARG A 177 40.12 37.22 7.55
C ARG A 177 40.06 38.73 7.78
N PHE A 178 38.97 39.37 7.35
CA PHE A 178 38.77 40.79 7.59
C PHE A 178 38.63 41.13 9.09
N GLN A 179 37.86 40.28 9.81
CA GLN A 179 37.64 40.44 11.26
C GLN A 179 38.91 40.22 12.11
N VAL A 180 39.83 39.38 11.64
CA VAL A 180 41.10 39.08 12.33
C VAL A 180 42.17 40.16 12.03
N ALA A 181 42.00 40.93 10.96
CA ALA A 181 42.95 41.96 10.53
C ALA A 181 42.66 43.37 11.15
N GLU A 182 41.49 43.54 11.82
CA GLU A 182 41.14 44.70 12.66
C GLU A 182 41.65 44.48 14.10
#